data_bc89697a316618be8e3d3c1dcb7f5534
#
_entry.id   bc89697a316618be8e3d3c1dcb7f5534
#
_cell.length_a   1.000
_cell.length_b   1.000
_cell.length_c   1.000
_cell.angle_alpha   90.00
_cell.angle_beta   90.00
_cell.angle_gamma   90.00
#
_symmetry.space_group_name_H-M   'P 1'
#
loop_
_entity.id
_entity.type
_entity.pdbx_description
1 polymer ?
#
loop_
_entity_poly.entity_id
_entity_poly.type
_entity_poly.pdbx_seq_one_letter_code
_entity_poly.pdbx_strand_id
1 'polypeptide(L)'
;IQYVGNYPSGEFYINNNLVCIHGHKVGAKSGQSVMKALGDARISTIFGHVHRLEMAHKTIWTQGRPKIYQAVSLGTIARIDGIVPSGSARHNWQQGFGVVEYDDENFQVDTVGIYEGRSIYRGKVYESKGTD
;
A
#
# COMPACT_ATOMS: atom_id res chain seq x y z
N ILE A 1 -5.18 7.24 -17.79
CA ILE A 1 -4.76 7.57 -16.41
C ILE A 1 -5.75 8.59 -15.87
N GLN A 2 -6.41 8.27 -14.75
CA GLN A 2 -7.29 9.20 -14.06
C GLN A 2 -6.49 9.93 -12.98
N TYR A 3 -6.53 11.26 -12.99
CA TYR A 3 -5.93 12.09 -11.96
C TYR A 3 -6.99 12.41 -10.89
N VAL A 4 -6.68 12.09 -9.63
CA VAL A 4 -7.50 12.46 -8.47
C VAL A 4 -6.81 13.63 -7.77
N GLY A 5 -7.39 14.81 -7.92
CA GLY A 5 -6.86 16.05 -7.33
C GLY A 5 -6.98 16.11 -5.80
N ASN A 6 -6.57 17.26 -5.23
CA ASN A 6 -6.76 17.60 -3.81
C ASN A 6 -5.92 16.77 -2.82
N TYR A 7 -4.59 16.71 -3.03
CA TYR A 7 -3.70 16.25 -1.97
C TYR A 7 -3.86 17.08 -0.67
N PRO A 8 -3.94 16.46 0.52
CA PRO A 8 -3.84 15.02 0.80
C PRO A 8 -5.18 14.27 0.83
N SER A 9 -6.29 14.93 0.53
CA SER A 9 -7.66 14.45 0.72
C SER A 9 -8.25 13.70 -0.49
N GLY A 10 -7.50 13.59 -1.60
CA GLY A 10 -7.97 12.88 -2.78
C GLY A 10 -8.22 11.39 -2.50
N GLU A 11 -9.42 10.93 -2.83
CA GLU A 11 -9.87 9.54 -2.67
C GLU A 11 -10.26 8.97 -4.03
N PHE A 12 -9.81 7.76 -4.34
CA PHE A 12 -10.22 7.01 -5.51
C PHE A 12 -10.85 5.69 -5.06
N TYR A 13 -12.17 5.60 -5.20
CA TYR A 13 -12.92 4.40 -4.86
C TYR A 13 -12.77 3.37 -5.98
N ILE A 14 -12.16 2.22 -5.66
CA ILE A 14 -12.01 1.11 -6.59
C ILE A 14 -13.34 0.38 -6.70
N ASN A 15 -13.99 0.14 -5.56
CA ASN A 15 -15.36 -0.38 -5.47
C ASN A 15 -16.02 0.11 -4.16
N ASN A 16 -17.16 -0.46 -3.79
CA ASN A 16 -17.90 -0.09 -2.58
C ASN A 16 -17.14 -0.38 -1.27
N ASN A 17 -16.13 -1.25 -1.29
CA ASN A 17 -15.42 -1.72 -0.11
C ASN A 17 -13.93 -1.38 -0.09
N LEU A 18 -13.39 -0.74 -1.14
CA LEU A 18 -11.97 -0.42 -1.25
C LEU A 18 -11.73 0.98 -1.80
N VAL A 19 -10.97 1.78 -1.07
CA VAL A 19 -10.53 3.12 -1.46
C VAL A 19 -9.00 3.18 -1.57
N CYS A 20 -8.51 3.90 -2.57
CA CYS A 20 -7.10 4.24 -2.73
C CYS A 20 -6.90 5.72 -2.40
N ILE A 21 -5.93 6.02 -1.55
CA ILE A 21 -5.58 7.37 -1.12
C ILE A 21 -4.06 7.57 -1.18
N HIS A 22 -3.58 8.82 -1.18
CA HIS A 22 -2.15 9.04 -0.99
C HIS A 22 -1.70 8.59 0.40
N GLY A 23 -2.47 8.93 1.42
CA GLY A 23 -2.16 8.66 2.82
C GLY A 23 -1.38 9.80 3.48
N HIS A 24 -1.55 9.94 4.78
CA HIS A 24 -0.85 10.94 5.62
C HIS A 24 -0.61 10.43 7.04
N LYS A 25 -1.21 9.29 7.41
CA LYS A 25 -1.03 8.69 8.74
C LYS A 25 0.27 7.89 8.77
N VAL A 26 1.28 8.43 9.41
CA VAL A 26 2.61 7.80 9.52
C VAL A 26 2.82 7.22 10.91
N GLY A 27 3.35 6.02 10.98
CA GLY A 27 3.88 5.40 12.19
C GLY A 27 5.40 5.32 12.12
N ALA A 28 6.09 5.55 13.24
CA ALA A 28 7.54 5.50 13.30
C ALA A 28 8.10 4.08 13.11
N LYS A 29 7.37 3.07 13.56
CA LYS A 29 7.78 1.66 13.48
C LYS A 29 7.03 0.93 12.37
N SER A 30 7.62 -0.16 11.87
CA SER A 30 6.95 -1.07 10.91
C SER A 30 5.60 -1.54 11.45
N GLY A 31 4.59 -1.61 10.57
CA GLY A 31 3.21 -1.99 10.90
C GLY A 31 2.36 -0.88 11.51
N GLN A 32 2.95 0.16 12.08
CA GLN A 32 2.17 1.21 12.76
C GLN A 32 1.31 2.04 11.81
N SER A 33 1.74 2.26 10.57
CA SER A 33 0.97 3.07 9.62
C SER A 33 -0.32 2.37 9.21
N VAL A 34 -0.25 1.07 8.88
CA VAL A 34 -1.45 0.28 8.55
C VAL A 34 -2.36 0.09 9.76
N MET A 35 -1.81 -0.07 10.96
CA MET A 35 -2.61 -0.14 12.19
C MET A 35 -3.34 1.16 12.49
N LYS A 36 -2.69 2.31 12.28
CA LYS A 36 -3.35 3.63 12.39
C LYS A 36 -4.44 3.81 11.34
N ALA A 37 -4.20 3.36 10.10
CA ALA A 37 -5.20 3.40 9.04
C ALA A 37 -6.43 2.54 9.39
N LEU A 38 -6.23 1.36 9.98
CA LEU A 38 -7.30 0.48 10.43
C LEU A 38 -8.07 0.99 11.65
N GLY A 39 -7.43 1.79 12.52
CA GLY A 39 -8.04 2.27 13.76
C GLY A 39 -9.38 2.96 13.54
N ASP A 40 -9.44 3.82 12.54
CA ASP A 40 -10.62 4.62 12.17
C ASP A 40 -11.33 4.10 10.91
N ALA A 41 -10.91 2.93 10.39
CA ALA A 41 -11.38 2.46 9.10
C ALA A 41 -12.90 2.21 9.08
N ARG A 42 -13.56 2.78 8.08
CA ARG A 42 -14.95 2.51 7.68
C ARG A 42 -15.02 1.76 6.36
N ILE A 43 -13.89 1.68 5.66
CA ILE A 43 -13.69 1.05 4.37
C ILE A 43 -12.23 0.54 4.31
N SER A 44 -11.99 -0.52 3.55
CA SER A 44 -10.62 -0.98 3.32
C SER A 44 -9.84 0.04 2.50
N THR A 45 -8.55 0.19 2.78
CA THR A 45 -7.77 1.30 2.24
C THR A 45 -6.41 0.84 1.71
N ILE A 46 -6.08 1.27 0.50
CA ILE A 46 -4.73 1.20 -0.06
C ILE A 46 -4.12 2.59 0.01
N PHE A 47 -2.87 2.69 0.42
CA PHE A 47 -2.17 3.98 0.50
C PHE A 47 -0.66 3.86 0.23
N GLY A 48 -0.06 4.99 -0.14
CA GLY A 48 1.38 5.15 -0.34
C GLY A 48 2.04 5.91 0.81
N HIS A 49 2.72 7.01 0.51
CA HIS A 49 3.34 7.98 1.42
C HIS A 49 4.45 7.46 2.32
N VAL A 50 4.25 6.35 3.03
CA VAL A 50 5.23 5.82 4.01
C VAL A 50 6.33 4.99 3.38
N HIS A 51 6.23 4.67 2.10
CA HIS A 51 7.21 3.91 1.33
C HIS A 51 7.56 2.53 1.91
N ARG A 52 6.63 1.92 2.66
CA ARG A 52 6.81 0.59 3.24
C ARG A 52 5.76 -0.38 2.71
N LEU A 53 6.16 -1.62 2.51
CA LEU A 53 5.24 -2.72 2.20
C LEU A 53 4.67 -3.24 3.52
N GLU A 54 3.44 -2.89 3.80
CA GLU A 54 2.76 -3.28 5.04
C GLU A 54 1.31 -3.65 4.73
N MET A 55 0.80 -4.67 5.42
CA MET A 55 -0.59 -5.08 5.33
C MET A 55 -1.11 -5.48 6.70
N ALA A 56 -2.32 -5.07 7.03
CA ALA A 56 -3.00 -5.49 8.24
C ALA A 56 -4.50 -5.64 8.03
N HIS A 57 -5.13 -6.50 8.81
CA HIS A 57 -6.56 -6.79 8.79
C HIS A 57 -7.17 -6.54 10.15
N LYS A 58 -8.45 -6.15 10.17
CA LYS A 58 -9.25 -5.99 11.37
C LYS A 58 -10.66 -6.51 11.12
N THR A 59 -11.16 -7.35 12.00
CA THR A 59 -12.56 -7.77 12.00
C THR A 59 -13.37 -6.90 12.95
N ILE A 60 -14.44 -6.30 12.47
CA ILE A 60 -15.42 -5.56 13.26
C ILE A 60 -16.73 -6.32 13.23
N TRP A 61 -17.28 -6.58 14.41
CA TRP A 61 -18.58 -7.23 14.56
C TRP A 61 -19.67 -6.17 14.75
N THR A 62 -20.68 -6.21 13.91
CA THR A 62 -21.85 -5.34 14.00
C THR A 62 -23.10 -6.19 13.95
N GLN A 63 -23.89 -6.16 15.01
CA GLN A 63 -25.12 -6.97 15.13
C GLN A 63 -24.91 -8.46 14.82
N GLY A 64 -23.81 -9.03 15.35
CA GLY A 64 -23.47 -10.44 15.15
C GLY A 64 -22.90 -10.79 13.76
N ARG A 65 -22.68 -9.81 12.89
CA ARG A 65 -22.11 -10.00 11.54
C ARG A 65 -20.67 -9.47 11.51
N PRO A 66 -19.70 -10.31 11.13
CA PRO A 66 -18.32 -9.85 10.98
C PRO A 66 -18.15 -9.11 9.65
N LYS A 67 -17.39 -8.01 9.68
CA LYS A 67 -16.86 -7.36 8.49
C LYS A 67 -15.36 -7.21 8.65
N ILE A 68 -14.61 -7.65 7.64
CA ILE A 68 -13.15 -7.56 7.62
C ILE A 68 -12.76 -6.29 6.87
N TYR A 69 -11.90 -5.50 7.49
CA TYR A 69 -11.26 -4.34 6.90
C TYR A 69 -9.78 -4.61 6.70
N GLN A 70 -9.23 -4.09 5.62
CA GLN A 70 -7.82 -4.23 5.26
C GLN A 70 -7.21 -2.85 5.09
N ALA A 71 -5.98 -2.67 5.56
CA ALA A 71 -5.14 -1.52 5.22
C ALA A 71 -3.84 -2.01 4.60
N VAL A 72 -3.48 -1.45 3.45
CA VAL A 72 -2.31 -1.86 2.67
C VAL A 72 -1.49 -0.64 2.29
N SER A 73 -0.21 -0.64 2.67
CA SER A 73 0.79 0.31 2.18
C SER A 73 1.62 -0.35 1.08
N LEU A 74 1.76 0.32 -0.06
CA LEU A 74 2.28 -0.28 -1.30
C LEU A 74 3.80 -0.15 -1.50
N GLY A 75 4.53 0.40 -0.53
CA GLY A 75 5.95 0.66 -0.72
C GLY A 75 6.21 1.84 -1.65
N THR A 76 7.30 1.79 -2.39
CA THR A 76 7.71 2.82 -3.36
C THR A 76 8.36 2.19 -4.58
N ILE A 77 8.29 2.87 -5.72
CA ILE A 77 9.10 2.54 -6.91
C ILE A 77 10.32 3.47 -7.04
N ALA A 78 10.51 4.38 -6.07
CA ALA A 78 11.69 5.25 -6.03
C ALA A 78 12.95 4.45 -5.66
N ARG A 79 14.11 5.01 -6.00
CA ARG A 79 15.40 4.48 -5.54
C ARG A 79 15.50 4.59 -4.02
N ILE A 80 16.10 3.60 -3.39
CA ILE A 80 16.31 3.54 -1.93
C ILE A 80 17.81 3.55 -1.55
N ASP A 81 18.62 4.14 -2.41
CA ASP A 81 20.09 4.22 -2.27
C ASP A 81 20.59 5.37 -1.37
N GLY A 82 19.68 6.08 -0.71
CA GLY A 82 20.01 7.19 0.16
C GLY A 82 20.21 8.54 -0.54
N ILE A 83 20.06 8.59 -1.87
CA ILE A 83 20.19 9.84 -2.66
C ILE A 83 18.86 10.58 -2.78
N VAL A 84 17.76 9.96 -2.40
CA VAL A 84 16.41 10.57 -2.50
C VAL A 84 16.20 11.65 -1.43
N PRO A 85 15.43 12.71 -1.71
CA PRO A 85 15.45 13.98 -0.99
C PRO A 85 14.83 13.96 0.42
N SER A 86 15.29 13.11 1.30
CA SER A 86 14.86 13.11 2.70
C SER A 86 16.00 13.22 3.71
N GLY A 87 17.24 13.43 3.23
CA GLY A 87 18.39 13.74 4.07
C GLY A 87 18.90 12.62 4.98
N SER A 88 18.34 11.42 4.92
CA SER A 88 18.80 10.27 5.71
C SER A 88 19.09 9.07 4.82
N ALA A 89 20.28 8.51 4.94
CA ALA A 89 20.73 7.38 4.14
C ALA A 89 20.17 6.01 4.54
N ARG A 90 19.35 5.94 5.60
CA ARG A 90 18.89 4.65 6.17
C ARG A 90 17.39 4.67 6.47
N HIS A 91 16.60 4.72 5.40
CA HIS A 91 15.14 4.61 5.53
C HIS A 91 14.70 3.15 5.64
N ASN A 92 13.67 2.92 6.44
CA ASN A 92 12.94 1.65 6.42
C ASN A 92 11.92 1.67 5.26
N TRP A 93 12.40 1.77 4.03
CA TRP A 93 11.61 1.76 2.81
C TRP A 93 11.78 0.42 2.09
N GLN A 94 10.73 -0.02 1.42
CA GLN A 94 10.76 -1.19 0.55
C GLN A 94 10.26 -0.79 -0.83
N GLN A 95 10.94 -1.26 -1.86
CA GLN A 95 10.46 -1.13 -3.23
C GLN A 95 9.35 -2.15 -3.49
N GLY A 96 8.29 -1.67 -4.12
CA GLY A 96 7.17 -2.53 -4.48
C GLY A 96 5.95 -1.75 -4.95
N PHE A 97 4.94 -2.51 -5.35
CA PHE A 97 3.66 -2.00 -5.81
C PHE A 97 2.54 -2.97 -5.45
N GLY A 98 1.31 -2.57 -5.70
CA GLY A 98 0.13 -3.42 -5.52
C GLY A 98 -0.55 -3.77 -6.83
N VAL A 99 -1.12 -4.95 -6.88
CA VAL A 99 -2.05 -5.38 -7.92
C VAL A 99 -3.39 -5.63 -7.27
N VAL A 100 -4.45 -5.07 -7.84
CA VAL A 100 -5.81 -5.21 -7.32
C VAL A 100 -6.68 -5.90 -8.35
N GLU A 101 -7.27 -7.02 -7.94
CA GLU A 101 -8.35 -7.69 -8.67
C GLU A 101 -9.65 -7.41 -7.91
N TYR A 102 -10.70 -7.02 -8.60
CA TYR A 102 -11.95 -6.59 -7.95
C TYR A 102 -13.18 -6.78 -8.85
N ASP A 103 -14.32 -6.89 -8.21
CA ASP A 103 -15.66 -6.69 -8.76
C ASP A 103 -16.38 -5.58 -7.98
N ASP A 104 -17.69 -5.46 -8.12
CA ASP A 104 -18.44 -4.38 -7.49
C ASP A 104 -18.37 -4.41 -5.95
N GLU A 105 -18.22 -5.59 -5.34
CA GLU A 105 -18.29 -5.78 -3.88
C GLU A 105 -17.02 -6.39 -3.28
N ASN A 106 -16.28 -7.17 -4.07
CA ASN A 106 -15.12 -7.93 -3.60
C ASN A 106 -13.83 -7.35 -4.15
N PHE A 107 -12.73 -7.62 -3.47
CA PHE A 107 -11.40 -7.27 -3.93
C PHE A 107 -10.34 -8.18 -3.32
N GLN A 108 -9.23 -8.30 -4.04
CA GLN A 108 -7.98 -8.89 -3.58
C GLN A 108 -6.85 -7.92 -3.85
N VAL A 109 -6.01 -7.67 -2.85
CA VAL A 109 -4.80 -6.85 -3.02
C VAL A 109 -3.58 -7.73 -2.84
N ASP A 110 -2.79 -7.84 -3.90
CA ASP A 110 -1.49 -8.49 -3.86
C ASP A 110 -0.39 -7.43 -3.79
N THR A 111 0.48 -7.53 -2.78
CA THR A 111 1.68 -6.70 -2.71
C THR A 111 2.84 -7.42 -3.38
N VAL A 112 3.51 -6.75 -4.30
CA VAL A 112 4.65 -7.27 -5.05
C VAL A 112 5.89 -6.51 -4.63
N GLY A 113 6.78 -7.17 -3.89
CA GLY A 113 8.07 -6.60 -3.50
C GLY A 113 9.07 -6.65 -4.64
N ILE A 114 9.96 -5.66 -4.69
CA ILE A 114 11.10 -5.60 -5.61
C ILE A 114 12.36 -5.58 -4.77
N TYR A 115 13.21 -6.60 -4.91
CA TYR A 115 14.46 -6.76 -4.17
C TYR A 115 15.62 -6.87 -5.14
N GLU A 116 16.56 -5.94 -5.05
CA GLU A 116 17.75 -5.90 -5.93
C GLU A 116 17.38 -6.01 -7.42
N GLY A 117 16.36 -5.27 -7.85
CA GLY A 117 15.89 -5.28 -9.24
C GLY A 117 15.11 -6.53 -9.66
N ARG A 118 14.71 -7.38 -8.72
CA ARG A 118 13.96 -8.61 -8.97
C ARG A 118 12.62 -8.61 -8.25
N SER A 119 11.61 -9.20 -8.90
CA SER A 119 10.32 -9.47 -8.29
C SER A 119 9.78 -10.83 -8.76
N ILE A 120 8.89 -11.41 -7.96
CA ILE A 120 8.15 -12.62 -8.32
C ILE A 120 6.67 -12.32 -8.23
N TYR A 121 5.95 -12.55 -9.31
CA TYR A 121 4.50 -12.39 -9.32
C TYR A 121 3.85 -13.50 -10.12
N ARG A 122 2.84 -14.16 -9.55
CA ARG A 122 2.13 -15.31 -10.14
C ARG A 122 3.06 -16.41 -10.67
N GLY A 123 4.11 -16.73 -9.88
CA GLY A 123 5.09 -17.77 -10.22
C GLY A 123 6.10 -17.40 -11.31
N LYS A 124 6.07 -16.16 -11.81
CA LYS A 124 7.01 -15.66 -12.81
C LYS A 124 8.00 -14.70 -12.19
N VAL A 125 9.29 -14.88 -12.53
CA VAL A 125 10.37 -13.97 -12.14
C VAL A 125 10.49 -12.84 -13.15
N TYR A 126 10.61 -11.62 -12.65
CA TYR A 126 10.88 -10.40 -13.42
C TYR A 126 12.18 -9.80 -12.91
N GLU A 127 13.09 -9.47 -13.83
CA GLU A 127 14.39 -8.90 -13.50
C GLU A 127 14.62 -7.62 -14.31
N SER A 128 15.19 -6.60 -13.67
CA SER A 128 15.69 -5.44 -14.40
C SER A 128 16.87 -5.91 -15.26
N LYS A 129 16.89 -5.54 -16.53
CA LYS A 129 18.13 -5.64 -17.32
C LYS A 129 19.08 -4.63 -16.68
N GLY A 130 20.19 -5.13 -16.10
CA GLY A 130 21.24 -4.27 -15.59
C GLY A 130 21.67 -3.31 -16.72
N THR A 131 21.67 -2.02 -16.41
CA THR A 131 22.43 -1.07 -17.24
C THR A 131 23.89 -1.27 -16.86
N ASP A 132 24.62 -2.00 -17.70
CA ASP A 132 26.08 -2.01 -17.68
C ASP A 132 26.62 -0.60 -17.81
#